data_a1a8717fa651f9299cccd2a1d627d3c2
#
_entry.id   a1a8717fa651f9299cccd2a1d627d3c2
#
_cell.length_a   1.000
_cell.length_b   1.000
_cell.length_c   1.000
_cell.angle_alpha   90.00
_cell.angle_beta   90.00
_cell.angle_gamma   90.00
#
_symmetry.space_group_name_H-M   'P 1'
#
loop_
_entity.id
_entity.type
_entity.pdbx_description
1 polymer ?
#
loop_
_entity_poly.entity_id
_entity_poly.type
_entity_poly.pdbx_seq_one_letter_code
_entity_poly.pdbx_strand_id
1 'polypeptide(L)'
;IDTGKPDQRLNDNYPNLLATGKGDMLEVTVKDGLLTYKNLGLSSDGEKVFETVTLSKDGAKLAYSDISITPDTVQSNGTVTVSAKVTNVGKGLATASMCVKDNGTDRWLYEFGKSGKERVVGLNPGESATLSAPLTLSALGTHTLKLDSYTKTVNVTFRKATYTYSNLRLQLGSGTVSEPTSDVIYAKADVQNIGNEDGTAEAV
;
A
#
# COMPACT_ATOMS: atom_id res chain seq x y z
N ILE A 1 32.91 -26.75 -15.45
CA ILE A 1 31.79 -27.70 -15.31
C ILE A 1 30.94 -27.52 -16.54
N ASP A 2 30.98 -28.55 -17.41
CA ASP A 2 30.14 -28.57 -18.59
C ASP A 2 28.68 -28.82 -18.16
N THR A 3 27.89 -27.80 -18.22
CA THR A 3 26.45 -27.84 -17.86
C THR A 3 25.60 -28.21 -19.06
N GLY A 4 26.08 -29.01 -20.00
CA GLY A 4 25.38 -29.39 -21.24
C GLY A 4 23.94 -29.88 -21.10
N LYS A 5 23.43 -29.97 -19.89
CA LYS A 5 22.00 -30.01 -19.52
C LYS A 5 21.80 -29.14 -18.29
N PRO A 6 20.73 -28.30 -18.25
CA PRO A 6 20.40 -27.56 -17.05
C PRO A 6 20.22 -28.53 -15.88
N ASP A 7 20.92 -28.28 -14.77
CA ASP A 7 20.68 -29.04 -13.54
C ASP A 7 19.34 -28.60 -12.98
N GLN A 8 18.36 -29.51 -13.06
CA GLN A 8 16.99 -29.29 -12.59
C GLN A 8 16.98 -28.80 -11.14
N ARG A 9 17.93 -29.26 -10.31
CA ARG A 9 18.04 -28.87 -8.89
C ARG A 9 18.43 -27.40 -8.71
N LEU A 10 19.19 -26.83 -9.64
CA LEU A 10 19.51 -25.41 -9.64
C LEU A 10 18.25 -24.60 -10.02
N ASN A 11 17.46 -25.08 -10.97
CA ASN A 11 16.21 -24.43 -11.37
C ASN A 11 15.16 -24.42 -10.25
N ASP A 12 15.05 -25.50 -9.46
CA ASP A 12 14.07 -25.63 -8.38
C ASP A 12 14.42 -24.73 -7.18
N ASN A 13 15.71 -24.53 -6.92
CA ASN A 13 16.16 -23.69 -5.79
C ASN A 13 16.40 -22.22 -6.19
N TYR A 14 16.63 -21.96 -7.47
CA TYR A 14 16.93 -20.64 -8.02
C TYR A 14 16.15 -20.43 -9.31
N PRO A 15 14.83 -20.17 -9.24
CA PRO A 15 13.95 -20.10 -10.41
C PRO A 15 14.33 -18.99 -11.41
N ASN A 16 15.20 -18.07 -11.03
CA ASN A 16 15.70 -17.02 -11.91
C ASN A 16 17.04 -17.40 -12.58
N LEU A 17 17.60 -18.57 -12.28
CA LEU A 17 18.80 -19.07 -12.95
C LEU A 17 18.38 -19.71 -14.27
N LEU A 18 18.34 -18.92 -15.32
CA LEU A 18 18.12 -19.42 -16.68
C LEU A 18 19.41 -20.05 -17.20
N ALA A 19 19.55 -21.37 -17.07
CA ALA A 19 20.50 -22.12 -17.86
C ALA A 19 19.98 -22.18 -19.29
N THR A 20 20.48 -21.32 -20.16
CA THR A 20 19.95 -21.14 -21.53
C THR A 20 20.61 -22.03 -22.56
N GLY A 21 21.40 -23.04 -22.18
CA GLY A 21 21.92 -24.03 -23.09
C GLY A 21 23.45 -24.05 -23.20
N LYS A 22 23.95 -24.68 -24.23
CA LYS A 22 25.39 -25.00 -24.43
C LYS A 22 26.29 -23.77 -24.35
N GLY A 23 27.20 -23.75 -23.37
CA GLY A 23 28.28 -22.79 -23.30
C GLY A 23 28.11 -21.69 -22.24
N ASP A 24 27.14 -21.81 -21.35
CA ASP A 24 27.01 -20.86 -20.23
C ASP A 24 28.10 -21.10 -19.19
N MET A 25 28.76 -20.03 -18.75
CA MET A 25 29.74 -20.03 -17.68
C MET A 25 29.22 -19.28 -16.47
N LEU A 26 29.53 -19.80 -15.29
CA LEU A 26 29.28 -19.12 -14.04
C LEU A 26 30.60 -18.57 -13.48
N GLU A 27 30.76 -17.23 -13.50
CA GLU A 27 31.87 -16.57 -12.82
C GLU A 27 31.44 -16.27 -11.36
N VAL A 28 32.19 -16.84 -10.42
CA VAL A 28 31.96 -16.58 -8.98
C VAL A 28 33.14 -15.83 -8.41
N THR A 29 32.92 -14.65 -7.90
CA THR A 29 33.95 -13.81 -7.26
C THR A 29 33.58 -13.62 -5.78
N VAL A 30 34.56 -13.85 -4.89
CA VAL A 30 34.44 -13.53 -3.46
C VAL A 30 35.47 -12.45 -3.13
N LYS A 31 34.99 -11.26 -2.80
CA LYS A 31 35.83 -10.12 -2.44
C LYS A 31 35.14 -9.27 -1.36
N ASP A 32 35.91 -8.88 -0.35
CA ASP A 32 35.45 -7.96 0.73
C ASP A 32 34.15 -8.38 1.42
N GLY A 33 33.93 -9.71 1.58
CA GLY A 33 32.70 -10.26 2.17
C GLY A 33 31.49 -10.29 1.21
N LEU A 34 31.70 -9.94 -0.06
CA LEU A 34 30.72 -10.04 -1.12
C LEU A 34 30.99 -11.30 -1.95
N LEU A 35 29.97 -12.07 -2.20
CA LEU A 35 29.96 -13.14 -3.20
C LEU A 35 29.14 -12.62 -4.39
N THR A 36 29.81 -12.43 -5.51
CA THR A 36 29.15 -12.06 -6.76
C THR A 36 29.22 -13.26 -7.70
N TYR A 37 28.10 -13.67 -8.26
CA TYR A 37 28.08 -14.55 -9.38
C TYR A 37 27.53 -13.85 -10.62
N LYS A 38 28.13 -14.14 -11.76
CA LYS A 38 27.67 -13.69 -13.06
C LYS A 38 27.38 -14.91 -13.91
N ASN A 39 26.23 -14.92 -14.53
CA ASN A 39 25.93 -15.88 -15.59
C ASN A 39 26.38 -15.27 -16.91
N LEU A 40 27.36 -15.94 -17.51
CA LEU A 40 28.04 -15.52 -18.75
C LEU A 40 27.64 -16.48 -19.86
N GLY A 41 27.21 -15.95 -20.99
CA GLY A 41 26.98 -16.73 -22.19
C GLY A 41 27.87 -16.24 -23.33
N LEU A 42 28.28 -17.16 -24.22
CA LEU A 42 28.98 -16.84 -25.43
C LEU A 42 28.01 -16.61 -26.58
N SER A 43 28.07 -15.44 -27.18
CA SER A 43 27.35 -15.13 -28.42
C SER A 43 28.36 -14.90 -29.56
N SER A 44 27.87 -14.82 -30.81
CA SER A 44 28.68 -14.47 -31.98
C SER A 44 29.45 -13.16 -31.83
N ASP A 45 28.95 -12.27 -30.97
CA ASP A 45 29.52 -10.93 -30.76
C ASP A 45 30.38 -10.86 -29.47
N GLY A 46 30.71 -12.02 -28.87
CA GLY A 46 31.55 -12.14 -27.69
C GLY A 46 30.77 -12.57 -26.44
N GLU A 47 31.39 -12.38 -25.27
CA GLU A 47 30.83 -12.71 -23.97
C GLU A 47 29.66 -11.75 -23.60
N LYS A 48 28.54 -12.32 -23.16
CA LYS A 48 27.41 -11.56 -22.62
C LYS A 48 27.16 -11.94 -21.19
N VAL A 49 26.98 -10.93 -20.33
CA VAL A 49 26.50 -11.10 -18.97
C VAL A 49 25.00 -11.12 -19.00
N PHE A 50 24.39 -12.25 -18.69
CA PHE A 50 22.93 -12.39 -18.62
C PHE A 50 22.39 -11.94 -17.27
N GLU A 51 23.11 -12.24 -16.20
CA GLU A 51 22.68 -11.92 -14.85
C GLU A 51 23.89 -11.69 -13.94
N THR A 52 23.77 -10.75 -13.02
CA THR A 52 24.74 -10.55 -11.94
C THR A 52 23.98 -10.55 -10.63
N VAL A 53 24.34 -11.46 -9.71
CA VAL A 53 23.77 -11.48 -8.36
C VAL A 53 24.87 -11.28 -7.36
N THR A 54 24.65 -10.37 -6.42
CA THR A 54 25.60 -10.09 -5.35
C THR A 54 24.95 -10.45 -4.01
N LEU A 55 25.59 -11.39 -3.29
CA LEU A 55 25.23 -11.76 -1.93
C LEU A 55 26.26 -11.18 -0.98
N SER A 56 25.81 -10.61 0.12
CA SER A 56 26.70 -10.04 1.12
C SER A 56 26.53 -10.74 2.46
N LYS A 57 27.66 -10.97 3.14
CA LYS A 57 27.67 -11.40 4.54
C LYS A 57 26.96 -10.37 5.44
N ASP A 58 27.08 -9.10 5.14
CA ASP A 58 26.46 -8.01 5.92
C ASP A 58 24.98 -7.79 5.54
N GLY A 59 24.50 -8.56 4.54
CA GLY A 59 23.10 -8.59 4.17
C GLY A 59 22.56 -7.32 3.50
N ALA A 60 21.25 -7.35 3.26
CA ALA A 60 20.47 -6.21 2.79
C ALA A 60 20.11 -5.31 3.98
N LYS A 61 20.10 -4.01 3.76
CA LYS A 61 19.64 -3.04 4.75
C LYS A 61 18.87 -1.92 4.07
N LEU A 62 17.63 -1.73 4.47
CA LEU A 62 16.79 -0.65 3.95
C LEU A 62 16.86 0.57 4.85
N ALA A 63 16.92 1.74 4.23
CA ALA A 63 16.73 3.04 4.85
C ALA A 63 15.55 3.74 4.17
N TYR A 64 14.78 4.51 4.96
CA TYR A 64 13.61 5.23 4.49
C TYR A 64 13.85 6.73 4.57
N SER A 65 13.47 7.46 3.52
CA SER A 65 13.49 8.92 3.45
C SER A 65 12.25 9.45 2.75
N ASP A 66 12.06 10.76 2.74
CA ASP A 66 10.95 11.44 2.08
C ASP A 66 9.57 10.83 2.45
N ILE A 67 9.44 10.45 3.73
CA ILE A 67 8.24 9.78 4.23
C ILE A 67 7.10 10.77 4.33
N SER A 68 5.95 10.40 3.78
CA SER A 68 4.70 11.16 3.91
C SER A 68 3.51 10.24 4.19
N ILE A 69 2.61 10.73 5.03
CA ILE A 69 1.33 10.07 5.33
C ILE A 69 0.25 11.15 5.25
N THR A 70 -0.68 11.01 4.32
CA THR A 70 -1.73 12.00 4.04
C THR A 70 -3.05 11.35 3.66
N PRO A 71 -4.19 11.96 4.00
CA PRO A 71 -4.37 13.14 4.88
C PRO A 71 -4.18 12.81 6.38
N ASP A 72 -4.26 13.83 7.24
CA ASP A 72 -4.17 13.68 8.71
C ASP A 72 -5.54 13.46 9.39
N THR A 73 -6.61 13.50 8.62
CA THR A 73 -7.96 13.18 9.08
C THR A 73 -8.69 12.40 7.99
N VAL A 74 -9.30 11.29 8.37
CA VAL A 74 -10.16 10.48 7.52
C VAL A 74 -11.42 10.07 8.26
N GLN A 75 -12.42 9.64 7.52
CA GLN A 75 -13.60 9.00 8.10
C GLN A 75 -13.32 7.52 8.37
N SER A 76 -14.12 6.89 9.22
CA SER A 76 -14.06 5.44 9.43
C SER A 76 -14.12 4.69 8.09
N ASN A 77 -13.23 3.71 7.91
CA ASN A 77 -12.94 3.03 6.65
C ASN A 77 -12.34 3.94 5.55
N GLY A 78 -11.93 5.14 5.91
CA GLY A 78 -11.19 6.02 5.01
C GLY A 78 -9.73 5.57 4.84
N THR A 79 -9.09 6.13 3.83
CA THR A 79 -7.76 5.73 3.41
C THR A 79 -6.78 6.88 3.52
N VAL A 80 -5.63 6.63 4.10
CA VAL A 80 -4.46 7.50 3.99
C VAL A 80 -3.48 6.91 2.98
N THR A 81 -2.75 7.76 2.28
CA THR A 81 -1.65 7.35 1.41
C THR A 81 -0.35 7.44 2.20
N VAL A 82 0.37 6.32 2.27
CA VAL A 82 1.72 6.25 2.83
C VAL A 82 2.71 6.20 1.69
N SER A 83 3.67 7.10 1.66
CA SER A 83 4.73 7.14 0.65
C SER A 83 6.09 7.28 1.30
N ALA A 84 7.09 6.61 0.76
CA ALA A 84 8.48 6.71 1.20
C ALA A 84 9.44 6.39 0.05
N LYS A 85 10.59 7.03 0.04
CA LYS A 85 11.75 6.60 -0.73
C LYS A 85 12.51 5.57 0.08
N VAL A 86 12.66 4.37 -0.46
CA VAL A 86 13.37 3.24 0.16
C VAL A 86 14.70 3.06 -0.56
N THR A 87 15.80 3.07 0.17
CA THR A 87 17.16 2.92 -0.36
C THR A 87 17.79 1.68 0.26
N ASN A 88 18.41 0.83 -0.54
CA ASN A 88 19.25 -0.24 -0.03
C ASN A 88 20.65 0.31 0.36
N VAL A 89 20.85 0.53 1.64
CA VAL A 89 22.14 0.97 2.22
C VAL A 89 23.01 -0.20 2.67
N GLY A 90 22.54 -1.43 2.45
CA GLY A 90 23.30 -2.66 2.67
C GLY A 90 24.23 -2.99 1.52
N LYS A 91 24.92 -4.13 1.64
CA LYS A 91 25.86 -4.60 0.63
C LYS A 91 25.32 -5.77 -0.21
N GLY A 92 24.16 -6.32 0.15
CA GLY A 92 23.48 -7.38 -0.59
C GLY A 92 22.20 -6.88 -1.26
N LEU A 93 21.65 -7.68 -2.17
CA LEU A 93 20.36 -7.42 -2.79
C LEU A 93 19.28 -7.32 -1.71
N ALA A 94 18.49 -6.26 -1.74
CA ALA A 94 17.34 -6.05 -0.86
C ALA A 94 16.03 -6.16 -1.64
N THR A 95 14.99 -6.58 -0.95
CA THR A 95 13.62 -6.45 -1.45
C THR A 95 12.98 -5.25 -0.76
N ALA A 96 12.60 -4.22 -1.55
CA ALA A 96 11.94 -3.06 -1.02
C ALA A 96 10.59 -3.47 -0.40
N SER A 97 10.45 -3.27 0.89
CA SER A 97 9.24 -3.56 1.66
C SER A 97 8.79 -2.32 2.42
N MET A 98 7.55 -2.25 2.83
CA MET A 98 7.02 -1.15 3.63
C MET A 98 6.01 -1.68 4.64
N CYS A 99 6.36 -1.56 5.92
CA CYS A 99 5.50 -1.90 7.05
C CYS A 99 5.29 -0.67 7.92
N VAL A 100 4.04 -0.27 8.12
CA VAL A 100 3.65 0.83 9.01
C VAL A 100 3.12 0.23 10.31
N LYS A 101 3.57 0.75 11.45
CA LYS A 101 2.95 0.44 12.74
C LYS A 101 1.78 1.38 12.98
N ASP A 102 0.58 0.81 13.13
CA ASP A 102 -0.63 1.53 13.52
C ASP A 102 -0.91 1.23 14.98
N ASN A 103 -0.74 2.22 15.84
CA ASN A 103 -0.84 2.05 17.31
C ASN A 103 -0.02 0.84 17.82
N GLY A 104 1.16 0.61 17.22
CA GLY A 104 2.05 -0.50 17.55
C GLY A 104 1.80 -1.80 16.78
N THR A 105 0.69 -1.92 16.04
CA THR A 105 0.36 -3.11 15.23
C THR A 105 0.94 -2.98 13.82
N ASP A 106 1.60 -4.03 13.35
CA ASP A 106 2.23 -4.06 12.02
C ASP A 106 1.17 -4.13 10.91
N ARG A 107 1.27 -3.19 9.97
CA ARG A 107 0.45 -3.10 8.77
C ARG A 107 1.36 -3.11 7.55
N TRP A 108 1.49 -4.29 6.93
CA TRP A 108 2.30 -4.46 5.73
C TRP A 108 1.59 -3.88 4.50
N LEU A 109 2.23 -2.93 3.84
CA LEU A 109 1.75 -2.31 2.61
C LEU A 109 2.46 -2.91 1.38
N TYR A 110 3.78 -3.16 1.51
CA TYR A 110 4.58 -3.90 0.54
C TYR A 110 5.20 -5.10 1.25
N GLU A 111 4.83 -6.30 0.86
CA GLU A 111 5.32 -7.54 1.46
C GLU A 111 5.65 -8.56 0.37
N PHE A 112 6.84 -9.16 0.45
CA PHE A 112 7.28 -10.17 -0.50
C PHE A 112 6.42 -11.44 -0.39
N GLY A 113 6.01 -11.97 -1.55
CA GLY A 113 5.31 -13.26 -1.63
C GLY A 113 3.85 -13.25 -1.20
N LYS A 114 3.25 -12.08 -0.92
CA LYS A 114 1.83 -11.97 -0.57
C LYS A 114 0.98 -11.53 -1.75
N SER A 115 -0.05 -12.31 -2.04
CA SER A 115 -1.07 -11.95 -3.04
C SER A 115 -1.88 -10.75 -2.56
N GLY A 116 -2.18 -9.81 -3.47
CA GLY A 116 -2.97 -8.61 -3.17
C GLY A 116 -2.21 -7.47 -2.50
N LYS A 117 -0.88 -7.59 -2.35
CA LYS A 117 0.01 -6.48 -1.97
C LYS A 117 0.67 -5.88 -3.20
N GLU A 118 1.11 -4.63 -3.05
CA GLU A 118 1.86 -3.97 -4.11
C GLU A 118 3.13 -4.73 -4.46
N ARG A 119 3.52 -4.63 -5.74
CA ARG A 119 4.66 -5.38 -6.26
C ARG A 119 5.96 -4.89 -5.62
N VAL A 120 6.63 -5.77 -4.91
CA VAL A 120 7.94 -5.48 -4.34
C VAL A 120 8.99 -5.32 -5.44
N VAL A 121 9.96 -4.44 -5.20
CA VAL A 121 11.06 -4.13 -6.10
C VAL A 121 12.36 -4.64 -5.50
N GLY A 122 13.15 -5.36 -6.30
CA GLY A 122 14.53 -5.69 -5.92
C GLY A 122 15.41 -4.45 -6.03
N LEU A 123 16.24 -4.20 -5.02
CA LEU A 123 17.17 -3.08 -4.97
C LEU A 123 18.58 -3.61 -4.79
N ASN A 124 19.47 -3.32 -5.73
CA ASN A 124 20.90 -3.51 -5.55
C ASN A 124 21.47 -2.55 -4.50
N PRO A 125 22.68 -2.79 -3.97
CA PRO A 125 23.34 -1.84 -3.08
C PRO A 125 23.38 -0.42 -3.66
N GLY A 126 22.91 0.56 -2.90
CA GLY A 126 22.82 1.95 -3.31
C GLY A 126 21.59 2.33 -4.14
N GLU A 127 20.83 1.38 -4.64
CA GLU A 127 19.59 1.68 -5.39
C GLU A 127 18.45 2.12 -4.49
N SER A 128 17.56 2.89 -5.08
CA SER A 128 16.36 3.42 -4.39
C SER A 128 15.12 3.22 -5.24
N ALA A 129 13.97 3.05 -4.57
CA ALA A 129 12.65 3.09 -5.17
C ALA A 129 11.71 3.93 -4.31
N THR A 130 10.75 4.61 -4.93
CA THR A 130 9.65 5.26 -4.21
C THR A 130 8.50 4.28 -4.13
N LEU A 131 8.09 3.96 -2.90
CA LEU A 131 6.92 3.15 -2.61
C LEU A 131 5.77 4.06 -2.18
N SER A 132 4.57 3.78 -2.66
CA SER A 132 3.36 4.50 -2.27
C SER A 132 2.18 3.54 -2.24
N ALA A 133 1.48 3.46 -1.13
CA ALA A 133 0.34 2.56 -0.97
C ALA A 133 -0.74 3.13 -0.06
N PRO A 134 -2.01 2.74 -0.29
CA PRO A 134 -3.12 3.10 0.58
C PRO A 134 -3.10 2.27 1.87
N LEU A 135 -3.45 2.89 2.99
CA LEU A 135 -3.71 2.26 4.28
C LEU A 135 -5.11 2.65 4.75
N THR A 136 -6.01 1.67 4.83
CA THR A 136 -7.37 1.89 5.33
C THR A 136 -7.39 1.84 6.86
N LEU A 137 -8.01 2.84 7.47
CA LEU A 137 -8.19 2.98 8.91
C LEU A 137 -9.69 2.88 9.24
N SER A 138 -10.07 1.89 10.05
CA SER A 138 -11.48 1.64 10.38
C SER A 138 -11.85 1.99 11.82
N ALA A 139 -10.92 1.82 12.76
CA ALA A 139 -11.18 2.15 14.16
C ALA A 139 -11.29 3.66 14.34
N LEU A 140 -12.22 4.09 15.19
CA LEU A 140 -12.41 5.50 15.49
C LEU A 140 -11.36 6.03 16.46
N GLY A 141 -11.05 7.30 16.34
CA GLY A 141 -10.14 8.00 17.23
C GLY A 141 -8.77 8.25 16.60
N THR A 142 -7.78 8.41 17.44
CA THR A 142 -6.44 8.78 17.04
C THR A 142 -5.60 7.55 16.70
N HIS A 143 -5.06 7.52 15.50
CA HIS A 143 -4.10 6.54 15.05
C HIS A 143 -2.70 7.16 15.03
N THR A 144 -1.75 6.52 15.70
CA THR A 144 -0.33 6.87 15.62
C THR A 144 0.34 5.93 14.63
N LEU A 145 0.61 6.46 13.45
CA LEU A 145 1.24 5.73 12.36
C LEU A 145 2.75 5.97 12.39
N LYS A 146 3.53 4.89 12.42
CA LYS A 146 4.99 4.96 12.46
C LYS A 146 5.60 4.14 11.34
N LEU A 147 6.46 4.77 10.54
CA LEU A 147 7.31 4.12 9.55
C LEU A 147 8.76 4.52 9.83
N ASP A 148 9.59 3.56 10.19
CA ASP A 148 10.97 3.79 10.65
C ASP A 148 11.04 4.80 11.82
N SER A 149 11.73 5.91 11.65
CA SER A 149 11.82 7.01 12.62
C SER A 149 10.68 8.03 12.49
N TYR A 150 9.94 8.03 11.38
CA TYR A 150 8.86 8.98 11.12
C TYR A 150 7.58 8.57 11.85
N THR A 151 6.92 9.52 12.50
CA THR A 151 5.65 9.31 13.19
C THR A 151 4.65 10.36 12.76
N LYS A 152 3.43 9.94 12.45
CA LYS A 152 2.31 10.80 12.08
C LYS A 152 1.05 10.38 12.82
N THR A 153 0.35 11.37 13.34
CA THR A 153 -0.99 11.16 13.91
C THR A 153 -2.05 11.40 12.85
N VAL A 154 -3.00 10.47 12.76
CA VAL A 154 -4.19 10.55 11.89
C VAL A 154 -5.42 10.40 12.75
N ASN A 155 -6.40 11.28 12.57
CA ASN A 155 -7.69 11.20 13.26
C ASN A 155 -8.71 10.51 12.37
N VAL A 156 -9.35 9.46 12.91
CA VAL A 156 -10.46 8.75 12.27
C VAL A 156 -11.76 9.19 12.92
N THR A 157 -12.60 9.84 12.14
CA THR A 157 -13.87 10.39 12.60
C THR A 157 -15.07 9.55 12.19
N PHE A 158 -16.17 9.76 12.85
CA PHE A 158 -17.43 9.12 12.44
C PHE A 158 -17.88 9.63 11.07
N ARG A 159 -18.49 8.74 10.31
CA ARG A 159 -19.49 9.11 9.33
C ARG A 159 -20.80 9.40 10.08
N LYS A 160 -21.40 10.51 9.81
CA LYS A 160 -22.65 10.90 10.45
C LYS A 160 -23.55 11.61 9.44
N ALA A 161 -24.78 11.12 9.32
CA ALA A 161 -25.85 11.89 8.71
C ALA A 161 -26.21 13.06 9.65
N THR A 162 -26.27 14.26 9.14
CA THR A 162 -26.65 15.47 9.88
C THR A 162 -27.63 16.24 9.04
N TYR A 163 -28.77 16.58 9.61
CA TYR A 163 -29.86 17.23 8.88
C TYR A 163 -30.02 18.66 9.31
N THR A 164 -30.27 19.52 8.37
CA THR A 164 -30.83 20.86 8.58
C THR A 164 -32.24 20.90 8.07
N TYR A 165 -33.10 21.63 8.79
CA TYR A 165 -34.48 21.84 8.45
C TYR A 165 -34.69 23.32 8.13
N SER A 166 -35.35 23.60 7.03
CA SER A 166 -35.68 24.96 6.61
C SER A 166 -37.09 25.03 6.07
N ASN A 167 -37.58 26.24 5.86
CA ASN A 167 -38.91 26.49 5.30
C ASN A 167 -40.04 25.73 6.05
N LEU A 168 -39.94 25.69 7.37
CA LEU A 168 -41.02 25.08 8.19
C LEU A 168 -42.31 25.82 7.92
N ARG A 169 -43.32 25.10 7.48
CA ARG A 169 -44.63 25.61 7.14
C ARG A 169 -45.74 24.66 7.58
N LEU A 170 -46.85 25.23 8.03
CA LEU A 170 -48.05 24.49 8.25
C LEU A 170 -48.93 24.59 7.00
N GLN A 171 -49.45 23.49 6.55
CA GLN A 171 -50.37 23.40 5.43
C GLN A 171 -51.62 22.68 5.85
N LEU A 172 -52.76 23.36 5.70
CA LEU A 172 -54.06 22.69 5.85
C LEU A 172 -54.20 21.66 4.72
N GLY A 173 -54.70 20.47 5.04
CA GLY A 173 -55.01 19.46 4.06
C GLY A 173 -55.92 20.01 2.97
N SER A 174 -55.61 19.80 1.72
CA SER A 174 -56.44 20.17 0.58
C SER A 174 -57.60 19.16 0.45
N GLY A 175 -58.56 19.23 1.33
CA GLY A 175 -59.88 18.68 1.10
C GLY A 175 -60.82 19.82 0.74
N THR A 176 -61.65 19.67 -0.26
CA THR A 176 -62.78 20.53 -0.47
C THR A 176 -63.65 20.46 0.79
N VAL A 177 -63.53 21.46 1.62
CA VAL A 177 -64.26 21.55 2.89
C VAL A 177 -65.72 21.83 2.59
N SER A 178 -66.54 20.81 2.56
CA SER A 178 -68.01 20.99 2.70
C SER A 178 -68.51 20.69 4.10
N GLU A 179 -67.68 20.14 4.97
CA GLU A 179 -67.99 19.93 6.40
C GLU A 179 -66.73 19.97 7.27
N PRO A 180 -66.64 20.70 8.38
CA PRO A 180 -65.46 20.80 9.22
C PRO A 180 -65.42 19.66 10.24
N THR A 181 -65.02 18.47 9.86
CA THR A 181 -64.92 17.35 10.81
C THR A 181 -63.53 16.80 11.07
N SER A 182 -62.49 17.28 10.42
CA SER A 182 -61.12 17.06 10.88
C SER A 182 -60.16 17.92 10.06
N ASP A 183 -59.78 19.06 10.57
CA ASP A 183 -58.68 19.84 9.98
C ASP A 183 -57.39 19.11 10.24
N VAL A 184 -56.93 18.36 9.25
CA VAL A 184 -55.59 17.77 9.31
C VAL A 184 -54.59 18.87 8.93
N ILE A 185 -53.78 19.26 9.87
CA ILE A 185 -52.66 20.18 9.66
C ILE A 185 -51.41 19.37 9.37
N TYR A 186 -50.81 19.60 8.21
CA TYR A 186 -49.54 19.03 7.87
C TYR A 186 -48.42 20.02 8.21
N ALA A 187 -47.43 19.57 8.99
CA ALA A 187 -46.16 20.25 9.13
C ALA A 187 -45.24 19.81 7.99
N LYS A 188 -44.74 20.75 7.22
CA LYS A 188 -43.79 20.51 6.12
C LYS A 188 -42.51 21.28 6.38
N ALA A 189 -41.43 20.67 6.10
CA ALA A 189 -40.10 21.28 6.11
C ALA A 189 -39.28 20.77 4.92
N ASP A 190 -38.37 21.59 4.44
CA ASP A 190 -37.33 21.14 3.52
C ASP A 190 -36.21 20.59 4.36
N VAL A 191 -35.77 19.37 4.07
CA VAL A 191 -34.73 18.65 4.81
C VAL A 191 -33.54 18.49 3.91
N GLN A 192 -32.37 18.92 4.38
CA GLN A 192 -31.11 18.72 3.70
C GLN A 192 -30.15 17.94 4.60
N ASN A 193 -29.57 16.86 4.06
CA ASN A 193 -28.46 16.18 4.71
C ASN A 193 -27.17 16.96 4.44
N ILE A 194 -26.62 17.58 5.48
CA ILE A 194 -25.32 18.29 5.45
C ILE A 194 -24.21 17.43 6.09
N GLY A 195 -24.51 16.19 6.47
CA GLY A 195 -23.56 15.22 6.97
C GLY A 195 -22.78 14.56 5.84
N ASN A 196 -21.95 13.65 6.21
CA ASN A 196 -21.03 12.93 5.32
C ASN A 196 -21.39 11.43 5.17
N GLU A 197 -22.60 11.06 5.53
CA GLU A 197 -23.15 9.72 5.39
C GLU A 197 -24.62 9.81 4.99
N ASP A 198 -25.07 8.86 4.19
CA ASP A 198 -26.49 8.71 3.88
C ASP A 198 -27.29 8.35 5.15
N GLY A 199 -28.52 8.82 5.23
CA GLY A 199 -29.37 8.54 6.35
C GLY A 199 -30.83 8.87 6.06
N THR A 200 -31.71 8.49 6.97
CA THR A 200 -33.14 8.79 6.91
C THR A 200 -33.44 9.87 7.94
N ALA A 201 -34.10 10.95 7.51
CA ALA A 201 -34.62 11.95 8.39
C ALA A 201 -36.03 11.53 8.86
N GLU A 202 -36.26 11.53 10.15
CA GLU A 202 -37.58 11.31 10.73
C GLU A 202 -38.14 12.61 11.30
N ALA A 203 -39.40 12.85 11.05
CA ALA A 203 -40.14 13.92 11.72
C ALA A 203 -40.73 13.37 13.05
N VAL A 204 -40.31 13.96 14.14
CA VAL A 204 -40.80 13.64 15.50
C VAL A 204 -41.79 14.68 15.96
#